data_811f18e9072e5cd844c903c075e31abb
#
_entry.id   811f18e9072e5cd844c903c075e31abb
#
_cell.length_a   1.000
_cell.length_b   1.000
_cell.length_c   1.000
_cell.angle_alpha   90.00
_cell.angle_beta   90.00
_cell.angle_gamma   90.00
#
_symmetry.space_group_name_H-M   'P 1'
#
loop_
_entity.id
_entity.type
_entity.pdbx_description
1 polymer ?
#
loop_
_entity_poly.entity_id
_entity_poly.type
_entity_poly.pdbx_seq_one_letter_code
_entity_poly.pdbx_strand_id
1 'polypeptide(L)'
;MVWERRRAMLILGAAVCGFLLDLLLGDPEWMPHPVVLMGKIISRAEGTLRRRFPPTPGGEIAAGTILAALLPLGTLAFCGGVCFLALCIHPALCFAVQTLWCWQALAMRGLLQESAAVQRQLERENLPAARAAVGRIVGRDTDRLTAEGVIRAAVETVAENFCDGVAAPLLYMFLGGAPLALAYKAVNTKIGRAS
;
A
#
# COMPACT_ATOMS: atom_id res chain seq x y z
N MET A 1 16.59 12.93 25.35
CA MET A 1 16.85 11.48 25.43
C MET A 1 15.62 10.66 25.83
N VAL A 2 14.93 10.93 26.95
CA VAL A 2 13.74 10.13 27.40
C VAL A 2 12.55 10.27 26.43
N TRP A 3 12.30 11.44 25.90
CA TRP A 3 11.21 11.73 24.94
C TRP A 3 11.39 10.99 23.61
N GLU A 4 12.58 10.99 23.08
CA GLU A 4 12.94 10.30 21.84
C GLU A 4 12.76 8.77 21.97
N ARG A 5 13.21 8.21 23.09
CA ARG A 5 13.02 6.78 23.36
C ARG A 5 11.53 6.40 23.46
N ARG A 6 10.72 7.21 24.15
CA ARG A 6 9.27 6.94 24.26
C ARG A 6 8.57 7.01 22.90
N ARG A 7 8.95 7.99 22.06
CA ARG A 7 8.40 8.12 20.70
C ARG A 7 8.81 6.92 19.83
N ALA A 8 10.06 6.51 19.86
CA ALA A 8 10.54 5.35 19.13
C ALA A 8 9.82 4.07 19.57
N MET A 9 9.64 3.86 20.88
CA MET A 9 8.90 2.70 21.40
C MET A 9 7.42 2.69 20.96
N LEU A 10 6.74 3.85 20.93
CA LEU A 10 5.38 3.96 20.44
C LEU A 10 5.28 3.59 18.95
N ILE A 11 6.21 4.09 18.13
CA ILE A 11 6.26 3.79 16.69
C ILE A 11 6.53 2.31 16.44
N LEU A 12 7.55 1.74 17.09
CA LEU A 12 7.89 0.33 16.96
C LEU A 12 6.75 -0.58 17.43
N GLY A 13 6.16 -0.27 18.59
CA GLY A 13 5.01 -1.02 19.10
C GLY A 13 3.82 -0.97 18.16
N ALA A 14 3.51 0.21 17.61
CA ALA A 14 2.41 0.37 16.67
C ALA A 14 2.65 -0.39 15.35
N ALA A 15 3.89 -0.39 14.85
CA ALA A 15 4.26 -1.14 13.63
C ALA A 15 4.13 -2.66 13.86
N VAL A 16 4.62 -3.17 15.00
CA VAL A 16 4.48 -4.59 15.35
C VAL A 16 3.02 -4.99 15.53
N CYS A 17 2.23 -4.21 16.28
CA CYS A 17 0.80 -4.47 16.44
C CYS A 17 0.06 -4.41 15.11
N GLY A 18 0.35 -3.43 14.26
CA GLY A 18 -0.23 -3.31 12.93
C GLY A 18 0.09 -4.50 12.03
N PHE A 19 1.33 -4.99 12.05
CA PHE A 19 1.73 -6.19 11.32
C PHE A 19 1.02 -7.45 11.82
N LEU A 20 0.89 -7.62 13.14
CA LEU A 20 0.15 -8.75 13.71
C LEU A 20 -1.34 -8.67 13.37
N LEU A 21 -1.94 -7.48 13.37
CA LEU A 21 -3.32 -7.28 12.93
C LEU A 21 -3.53 -7.64 11.46
N ASP A 22 -2.60 -7.25 10.58
CA ASP A 22 -2.66 -7.63 9.17
C ASP A 22 -2.58 -9.16 9.00
N LEU A 23 -1.68 -9.84 9.70
CA LEU A 23 -1.59 -11.30 9.66
C LEU A 23 -2.86 -12.00 10.17
N LEU A 24 -3.49 -11.47 11.21
CA LEU A 24 -4.64 -12.10 11.85
C LEU A 24 -5.96 -11.77 11.15
N LEU A 25 -6.17 -10.51 10.79
CA LEU A 25 -7.44 -10.02 10.26
C LEU A 25 -7.42 -9.81 8.73
N GLY A 26 -6.23 -9.50 8.16
CA GLY A 26 -6.10 -9.10 6.77
C GLY A 26 -6.72 -7.73 6.52
N ASP A 27 -7.23 -7.52 5.32
CA ASP A 27 -7.88 -6.27 4.90
C ASP A 27 -9.38 -6.49 4.75
N PRO A 28 -10.21 -6.11 5.74
CA PRO A 28 -11.65 -6.32 5.69
C PRO A 28 -12.30 -5.39 4.66
N GLU A 29 -13.11 -5.93 3.75
CA GLU A 29 -13.77 -5.17 2.67
C GLU A 29 -14.69 -4.03 3.17
N TRP A 30 -15.22 -4.14 4.40
CA TRP A 30 -16.10 -3.13 5.01
C TRP A 30 -15.36 -1.89 5.51
N MET A 31 -14.03 -1.97 5.68
CA MET A 31 -13.25 -0.87 6.23
C MET A 31 -12.82 0.12 5.13
N PRO A 32 -13.03 1.43 5.32
CA PRO A 32 -12.52 2.43 4.37
C PRO A 32 -11.00 2.38 4.33
N HIS A 33 -10.46 1.95 3.19
CA HIS A 33 -9.02 1.77 3.01
C HIS A 33 -8.35 3.06 2.55
N PRO A 34 -7.25 3.52 3.19
CA PRO A 34 -6.54 4.75 2.80
C PRO A 34 -6.13 4.77 1.33
N VAL A 35 -5.70 3.64 0.77
CA VAL A 35 -5.30 3.53 -0.64
C VAL A 35 -6.46 3.83 -1.60
N VAL A 36 -7.70 3.42 -1.26
CA VAL A 36 -8.90 3.74 -2.06
C VAL A 36 -9.16 5.25 -2.03
N LEU A 37 -9.02 5.87 -0.86
CA LEU A 37 -9.14 7.32 -0.71
C LEU A 37 -8.05 8.05 -1.51
N MET A 38 -6.81 7.61 -1.42
CA MET A 38 -5.69 8.13 -2.22
C MET A 38 -5.99 8.02 -3.71
N GLY A 39 -6.50 6.88 -4.17
CA GLY A 39 -6.91 6.67 -5.55
C GLY A 39 -7.97 7.68 -6.02
N LYS A 40 -8.97 7.98 -5.19
CA LYS A 40 -9.99 9.00 -5.49
C LYS A 40 -9.40 10.42 -5.54
N ILE A 41 -8.48 10.73 -4.63
CA ILE A 41 -7.78 12.03 -4.62
C ILE A 41 -6.94 12.18 -5.88
N ILE A 42 -6.17 11.16 -6.27
CA ILE A 42 -5.38 11.15 -7.50
C ILE A 42 -6.26 11.44 -8.71
N SER A 43 -7.36 10.70 -8.89
CA SER A 43 -8.25 10.89 -10.04
C SER A 43 -8.85 12.30 -10.12
N ARG A 44 -9.24 12.89 -8.97
CA ARG A 44 -9.76 14.25 -8.93
C ARG A 44 -8.67 15.30 -9.23
N ALA A 45 -7.50 15.12 -8.66
CA ALA A 45 -6.36 16.02 -8.85
C ALA A 45 -5.87 15.98 -10.30
N GLU A 46 -5.76 14.80 -10.92
CA GLU A 46 -5.45 14.65 -12.35
C GLU A 46 -6.47 15.38 -13.22
N GLY A 47 -7.77 15.18 -12.99
CA GLY A 47 -8.82 15.88 -13.75
C GLY A 47 -8.72 17.41 -13.62
N THR A 48 -8.34 17.92 -12.45
CA THR A 48 -8.16 19.35 -12.21
C THR A 48 -6.91 19.88 -12.89
N LEU A 49 -5.80 19.17 -12.76
CA LEU A 49 -4.51 19.55 -13.34
C LEU A 49 -4.53 19.52 -14.87
N ARG A 50 -5.13 18.48 -15.47
CA ARG A 50 -5.30 18.38 -16.94
C ARG A 50 -6.13 19.53 -17.54
N ARG A 51 -7.03 20.15 -16.74
CA ARG A 51 -7.79 21.32 -17.16
C ARG A 51 -6.98 22.64 -17.03
N ARG A 52 -5.98 22.67 -16.15
CA ARG A 52 -5.17 23.87 -15.88
C ARG A 52 -3.89 23.94 -16.71
N PHE A 53 -3.34 22.80 -17.12
CA PHE A 53 -2.13 22.74 -17.91
C PHE A 53 -2.45 22.46 -19.37
N PRO A 54 -1.70 23.04 -20.33
CA PRO A 54 -1.93 22.81 -21.75
C PRO A 54 -1.68 21.32 -22.09
N PRO A 55 -2.41 20.74 -23.06
CA PRO A 55 -2.23 19.35 -23.52
C PRO A 55 -0.97 19.21 -24.38
N THR A 56 0.16 19.56 -23.83
CA THR A 56 1.49 19.44 -24.44
C THR A 56 2.36 18.54 -23.56
N PRO A 57 3.38 17.87 -24.12
CA PRO A 57 4.27 17.02 -23.33
C PRO A 57 4.86 17.72 -22.11
N GLY A 58 5.21 19.01 -22.23
CA GLY A 58 5.69 19.82 -21.10
C GLY A 58 4.62 20.08 -20.03
N GLY A 59 3.38 20.34 -20.45
CA GLY A 59 2.25 20.56 -19.53
C GLY A 59 1.88 19.28 -18.78
N GLU A 60 1.89 18.13 -19.43
CA GLU A 60 1.62 16.83 -18.81
C GLU A 60 2.71 16.44 -17.80
N ILE A 61 3.99 16.66 -18.14
CA ILE A 61 5.11 16.43 -17.22
C ILE A 61 4.99 17.33 -15.99
N ALA A 62 4.70 18.63 -16.20
CA ALA A 62 4.54 19.58 -15.09
C ALA A 62 3.37 19.15 -14.15
N ALA A 63 2.22 18.84 -14.72
CA ALA A 63 1.05 18.37 -13.94
C ALA A 63 1.38 17.07 -13.19
N GLY A 64 2.04 16.11 -13.85
CA GLY A 64 2.48 14.86 -13.25
C GLY A 64 3.47 15.05 -12.11
N THR A 65 4.44 15.96 -12.27
CA THR A 65 5.44 16.29 -11.24
C THR A 65 4.81 16.94 -10.02
N ILE A 66 3.89 17.89 -10.23
CA ILE A 66 3.16 18.54 -9.14
C ILE A 66 2.36 17.49 -8.34
N LEU A 67 1.64 16.61 -9.02
CA LEU A 67 0.87 15.56 -8.35
C LEU A 67 1.78 14.56 -7.62
N ALA A 68 2.94 14.23 -8.19
CA ALA A 68 3.93 13.34 -7.59
C ALA A 68 4.51 13.89 -6.28
N ALA A 69 4.63 15.21 -6.16
CA ALA A 69 5.11 15.86 -4.95
C ALA A 69 3.99 16.12 -3.94
N LEU A 70 2.86 16.68 -4.40
CA LEU A 70 1.77 17.10 -3.50
C LEU A 70 1.10 15.91 -2.80
N LEU A 71 0.94 14.77 -3.46
CA LEU A 71 0.24 13.63 -2.88
C LEU A 71 0.98 13.04 -1.66
N PRO A 72 2.26 12.65 -1.75
CA PRO A 72 2.97 12.10 -0.59
C PRO A 72 3.20 13.15 0.50
N LEU A 73 3.52 14.40 0.14
CA LEU A 73 3.71 15.47 1.11
C LEU A 73 2.40 15.81 1.83
N GLY A 74 1.30 15.90 1.11
CA GLY A 74 -0.03 16.11 1.69
C GLY A 74 -0.46 14.96 2.60
N THR A 75 -0.20 13.70 2.18
CA THR A 75 -0.45 12.52 3.01
C THR A 75 0.39 12.55 4.29
N LEU A 76 1.68 12.84 4.16
CA LEU A 76 2.59 12.95 5.30
C LEU A 76 2.15 14.05 6.28
N ALA A 77 1.82 15.24 5.77
CA ALA A 77 1.37 16.38 6.58
C ALA A 77 0.03 16.06 7.28
N PHE A 78 -0.93 15.50 6.57
CA PHE A 78 -2.23 15.13 7.14
C PHE A 78 -2.08 14.06 8.22
N CYS A 79 -1.45 12.93 7.89
CA CYS A 79 -1.30 11.83 8.83
C CYS A 79 -0.39 12.21 10.01
N GLY A 80 0.69 12.95 9.76
CA GLY A 80 1.56 13.49 10.80
C GLY A 80 0.82 14.46 11.73
N GLY A 81 0.01 15.35 11.17
CA GLY A 81 -0.84 16.28 11.92
C GLY A 81 -1.86 15.57 12.82
N VAL A 82 -2.54 14.54 12.29
CA VAL A 82 -3.49 13.73 13.10
C VAL A 82 -2.77 12.98 14.22
N CYS A 83 -1.62 12.37 13.94
CA CYS A 83 -0.81 11.71 14.98
C CYS A 83 -0.33 12.71 16.04
N PHE A 84 0.07 13.91 15.63
CA PHE A 84 0.49 14.97 16.55
C PHE A 84 -0.68 15.42 17.44
N LEU A 85 -1.85 15.69 16.87
CA LEU A 85 -3.07 16.05 17.61
C LEU A 85 -3.47 14.92 18.58
N ALA A 86 -3.46 13.67 18.11
CA ALA A 86 -3.75 12.52 18.96
C ALA A 86 -2.77 12.41 20.14
N LEU A 87 -1.48 12.69 19.90
CA LEU A 87 -0.45 12.70 20.95
C LEU A 87 -0.67 13.83 21.97
N CYS A 88 -1.14 15.00 21.52
CA CYS A 88 -1.48 16.11 22.42
C CYS A 88 -2.66 15.77 23.34
N ILE A 89 -3.60 14.92 22.90
CA ILE A 89 -4.73 14.47 23.70
C ILE A 89 -4.27 13.38 24.67
N HIS A 90 -3.73 12.26 24.12
CA HIS A 90 -3.24 11.15 24.93
C HIS A 90 -2.31 10.24 24.14
N PRO A 91 -1.17 9.78 24.71
CA PRO A 91 -0.23 8.87 24.01
C PRO A 91 -0.88 7.56 23.51
N ALA A 92 -1.84 6.99 24.27
CA ALA A 92 -2.54 5.78 23.84
C ALA A 92 -3.43 6.02 22.62
N LEU A 93 -4.00 7.22 22.45
CA LEU A 93 -4.76 7.57 21.25
C LEU A 93 -3.84 7.63 20.03
N CYS A 94 -2.67 8.26 20.17
CA CYS A 94 -1.66 8.29 19.11
C CYS A 94 -1.20 6.87 18.75
N PHE A 95 -0.98 6.01 19.73
CA PHE A 95 -0.64 4.60 19.52
C PHE A 95 -1.73 3.87 18.74
N ALA A 96 -3.00 4.01 19.12
CA ALA A 96 -4.12 3.37 18.45
C ALA A 96 -4.26 3.83 16.98
N VAL A 97 -4.17 5.13 16.72
CA VAL A 97 -4.22 5.69 15.36
C VAL A 97 -3.05 5.17 14.51
N GLN A 98 -1.84 5.17 15.05
CA GLN A 98 -0.68 4.65 14.34
C GLN A 98 -0.81 3.15 14.07
N THR A 99 -1.26 2.35 15.03
CA THR A 99 -1.48 0.90 14.86
C THR A 99 -2.50 0.63 13.75
N LEU A 100 -3.62 1.34 13.76
CA LEU A 100 -4.66 1.23 12.72
C LEU A 100 -4.08 1.52 11.33
N TRP A 101 -3.34 2.60 11.18
CA TRP A 101 -2.76 2.98 9.90
C TRP A 101 -1.58 2.09 9.48
N CYS A 102 -0.78 1.58 10.43
CA CYS A 102 0.23 0.58 10.14
C CYS A 102 -0.42 -0.71 9.59
N TRP A 103 -1.49 -1.17 10.22
CA TRP A 103 -2.28 -2.31 9.73
C TRP A 103 -2.77 -2.07 8.29
N GLN A 104 -3.44 -0.95 8.03
CA GLN A 104 -3.98 -0.62 6.70
C GLN A 104 -2.90 -0.34 5.63
N ALA A 105 -1.66 -0.11 6.01
CA ALA A 105 -0.57 0.07 5.06
C ALA A 105 0.07 -1.24 4.61
N LEU A 106 -0.22 -2.35 5.28
CA LEU A 106 0.31 -3.69 4.99
C LEU A 106 -0.68 -4.51 4.16
N ALA A 107 -0.19 -5.55 3.51
CA ALA A 107 -0.99 -6.45 2.68
C ALA A 107 -0.47 -7.90 2.74
N MET A 108 0.17 -8.31 3.86
CA MET A 108 0.82 -9.62 3.98
C MET A 108 -0.19 -10.76 3.91
N ARG A 109 -1.30 -10.66 4.65
CA ARG A 109 -2.32 -11.72 4.64
C ARG A 109 -2.98 -11.88 3.28
N GLY A 110 -3.33 -10.77 2.62
CA GLY A 110 -3.89 -10.81 1.27
C GLY A 110 -2.94 -11.50 0.28
N LEU A 111 -1.65 -11.15 0.34
CA LEU A 111 -0.63 -11.77 -0.50
C LEU A 111 -0.48 -13.28 -0.23
N LEU A 112 -0.50 -13.71 1.04
CA LEU A 112 -0.47 -15.12 1.42
C LEU A 112 -1.70 -15.88 0.92
N GLN A 113 -2.89 -15.28 1.00
CA GLN A 113 -4.13 -15.92 0.55
C GLN A 113 -4.17 -16.10 -0.96
N GLU A 114 -3.79 -15.07 -1.72
CA GLU A 114 -3.79 -15.13 -3.18
C GLU A 114 -2.71 -16.08 -3.72
N SER A 115 -1.50 -16.06 -3.16
CA SER A 115 -0.45 -17.00 -3.55
C SER A 115 -0.82 -18.46 -3.22
N ALA A 116 -1.41 -18.71 -2.05
CA ALA A 116 -1.91 -20.03 -1.68
C ALA A 116 -3.09 -20.49 -2.57
N ALA A 117 -3.89 -19.55 -3.10
CA ALA A 117 -4.95 -19.89 -4.04
C ALA A 117 -4.38 -20.43 -5.37
N VAL A 118 -3.33 -19.80 -5.90
CA VAL A 118 -2.63 -20.27 -7.11
C VAL A 118 -2.01 -21.66 -6.85
N GLN A 119 -1.27 -21.80 -5.74
CA GLN A 119 -0.62 -23.06 -5.36
C GLN A 119 -1.61 -24.23 -5.29
N ARG A 120 -2.73 -24.05 -4.59
CA ARG A 120 -3.78 -25.11 -4.46
C ARG A 120 -4.34 -25.57 -5.79
N GLN A 121 -4.46 -24.69 -6.80
CA GLN A 121 -4.96 -25.08 -8.11
C GLN A 121 -3.90 -25.85 -8.92
N LEU A 122 -2.64 -25.48 -8.78
CA LEU A 122 -1.52 -26.21 -9.40
C LEU A 122 -1.35 -27.60 -8.81
N GLU A 123 -1.45 -27.76 -7.48
CA GLU A 123 -1.41 -29.04 -6.79
C GLU A 123 -2.56 -29.99 -7.20
N ARG A 124 -3.72 -29.41 -7.60
CA ARG A 124 -4.88 -30.15 -8.13
C ARG A 124 -4.80 -30.42 -9.63
N GLU A 125 -3.69 -30.06 -10.27
CA GLU A 125 -3.49 -30.14 -11.71
C GLU A 125 -4.57 -29.41 -12.53
N ASN A 126 -5.27 -28.43 -11.91
CA ASN A 126 -6.31 -27.65 -12.55
C ASN A 126 -5.74 -26.38 -13.17
N LEU A 127 -5.11 -26.52 -14.33
CA LEU A 127 -4.47 -25.39 -15.02
C LEU A 127 -5.42 -24.24 -15.36
N PRO A 128 -6.67 -24.45 -15.83
CA PRO A 128 -7.60 -23.33 -16.05
C PRO A 128 -7.89 -22.52 -14.79
N ALA A 129 -8.13 -23.19 -13.65
CA ALA A 129 -8.36 -22.50 -12.39
C ALA A 129 -7.08 -21.85 -11.84
N ALA A 130 -5.90 -22.41 -12.08
CA ALA A 130 -4.63 -21.79 -11.73
C ALA A 130 -4.36 -20.51 -12.53
N ARG A 131 -4.69 -20.50 -13.83
CA ARG A 131 -4.64 -19.29 -14.68
C ARG A 131 -5.58 -18.20 -14.17
N ALA A 132 -6.81 -18.56 -13.86
CA ALA A 132 -7.77 -17.61 -13.28
C ALA A 132 -7.31 -17.07 -11.91
N ALA A 133 -6.69 -17.91 -11.07
CA ALA A 133 -6.16 -17.48 -9.78
C ALA A 133 -4.97 -16.52 -9.95
N VAL A 134 -4.00 -16.84 -10.80
CA VAL A 134 -2.85 -15.95 -11.03
C VAL A 134 -3.29 -14.66 -11.74
N GLY A 135 -4.30 -14.71 -12.61
CA GLY A 135 -4.86 -13.54 -13.29
C GLY A 135 -5.43 -12.48 -12.35
N ARG A 136 -5.77 -12.84 -11.10
CA ARG A 136 -6.22 -11.85 -10.09
C ARG A 136 -5.09 -11.01 -9.53
N ILE A 137 -3.86 -11.49 -9.59
CA ILE A 137 -2.70 -10.83 -8.99
C ILE A 137 -1.70 -10.27 -10.00
N VAL A 138 -1.80 -10.67 -11.28
CA VAL A 138 -0.95 -10.14 -12.36
C VAL A 138 -1.74 -9.20 -13.26
N GLY A 139 -1.10 -8.15 -13.77
CA GLY A 139 -1.70 -7.18 -14.68
C GLY A 139 -1.63 -7.55 -16.18
N ARG A 140 -1.42 -8.83 -16.51
CA ARG A 140 -1.29 -9.32 -17.89
C ARG A 140 -2.22 -10.48 -18.18
N ASP A 141 -2.44 -10.78 -19.47
CA ASP A 141 -3.21 -11.95 -19.90
C ASP A 141 -2.54 -13.26 -19.45
N THR A 142 -3.33 -14.13 -18.83
CA THR A 142 -2.88 -15.41 -18.27
C THR A 142 -3.48 -16.63 -18.98
N ASP A 143 -4.38 -16.44 -19.94
CA ASP A 143 -5.19 -17.50 -20.55
C ASP A 143 -4.36 -18.55 -21.30
N ARG A 144 -3.18 -18.16 -21.79
CA ARG A 144 -2.29 -19.04 -22.56
C ARG A 144 -1.08 -19.55 -21.80
N LEU A 145 -0.94 -19.23 -20.50
CA LEU A 145 0.21 -19.65 -19.71
C LEU A 145 0.22 -21.18 -19.52
N THR A 146 1.40 -21.80 -19.67
CA THR A 146 1.64 -23.17 -19.21
C THR A 146 1.66 -23.22 -17.69
N ALA A 147 1.66 -24.40 -17.07
CA ALA A 147 1.79 -24.53 -15.62
C ALA A 147 3.07 -23.84 -15.11
N GLU A 148 4.20 -24.02 -15.80
CA GLU A 148 5.46 -23.34 -15.51
C GLU A 148 5.35 -21.81 -15.66
N GLY A 149 4.63 -21.34 -16.70
CA GLY A 149 4.34 -19.93 -16.91
C GLY A 149 3.51 -19.32 -15.79
N VAL A 150 2.52 -20.06 -15.24
CA VAL A 150 1.72 -19.66 -14.08
C VAL A 150 2.58 -19.56 -12.82
N ILE A 151 3.44 -20.54 -12.58
CA ILE A 151 4.38 -20.55 -11.43
C ILE A 151 5.30 -19.33 -11.51
N ARG A 152 5.91 -19.10 -12.67
CA ARG A 152 6.82 -17.96 -12.86
C ARG A 152 6.11 -16.63 -12.63
N ALA A 153 4.92 -16.44 -13.23
CA ALA A 153 4.13 -15.23 -13.04
C ALA A 153 3.73 -15.02 -11.58
N ALA A 154 3.34 -16.08 -10.88
CA ALA A 154 3.00 -16.00 -9.45
C ALA A 154 4.21 -15.60 -8.60
N VAL A 155 5.38 -16.22 -8.81
CA VAL A 155 6.60 -15.90 -8.04
C VAL A 155 7.05 -14.45 -8.29
N GLU A 156 7.09 -14.01 -9.55
CA GLU A 156 7.43 -12.63 -9.91
C GLU A 156 6.52 -11.62 -9.20
N THR A 157 5.21 -11.82 -9.32
CA THR A 157 4.22 -10.91 -8.74
C THR A 157 4.19 -10.94 -7.22
N VAL A 158 4.35 -12.12 -6.61
CA VAL A 158 4.45 -12.23 -5.14
C VAL A 158 5.70 -11.52 -4.63
N ALA A 159 6.85 -11.65 -5.30
CA ALA A 159 8.07 -10.96 -4.92
C ALA A 159 7.91 -9.42 -5.01
N GLU A 160 7.34 -8.92 -6.12
CA GLU A 160 7.06 -7.50 -6.31
C GLU A 160 6.09 -6.97 -5.26
N ASN A 161 4.93 -7.62 -5.08
CA ASN A 161 3.93 -7.21 -4.11
C ASN A 161 4.41 -7.34 -2.65
N PHE A 162 5.32 -8.28 -2.34
CA PHE A 162 5.96 -8.35 -1.05
C PHE A 162 6.86 -7.14 -0.79
N CYS A 163 7.66 -6.75 -1.78
CA CYS A 163 8.47 -5.55 -1.66
C CYS A 163 7.61 -4.30 -1.44
N ASP A 164 6.54 -4.12 -2.24
CA ASP A 164 5.72 -2.92 -2.27
C ASP A 164 4.64 -2.88 -1.19
N GLY A 165 4.11 -4.04 -0.83
CA GLY A 165 3.01 -4.18 0.11
C GLY A 165 3.41 -4.53 1.53
N VAL A 166 4.67 -4.98 1.75
CA VAL A 166 5.13 -5.44 3.08
C VAL A 166 6.48 -4.84 3.45
N ALA A 167 7.54 -5.15 2.70
CA ALA A 167 8.91 -4.80 3.09
C ALA A 167 9.14 -3.28 3.12
N ALA A 168 8.79 -2.58 2.06
CA ALA A 168 8.95 -1.13 2.01
C ALA A 168 8.04 -0.41 3.02
N PRO A 169 6.73 -0.70 3.13
CA PRO A 169 5.90 -0.12 4.20
C PRO A 169 6.49 -0.33 5.60
N LEU A 170 6.95 -1.54 5.94
CA LEU A 170 7.60 -1.81 7.23
C LEU A 170 8.85 -0.96 7.44
N LEU A 171 9.71 -0.85 6.42
CA LEU A 171 10.89 0.02 6.50
C LEU A 171 10.51 1.47 6.81
N TYR A 172 9.53 2.02 6.10
CA TYR A 172 9.05 3.39 6.33
C TYR A 172 8.33 3.54 7.68
N MET A 173 7.64 2.50 8.18
CA MET A 173 7.09 2.50 9.55
C MET A 173 8.19 2.63 10.59
N PHE A 174 9.28 1.89 10.46
CA PHE A 174 10.40 1.98 11.40
C PHE A 174 11.12 3.34 11.36
N LEU A 175 11.17 3.99 10.20
CA LEU A 175 11.81 5.30 10.03
C LEU A 175 10.97 6.47 10.53
N GLY A 176 9.65 6.44 10.32
CA GLY A 176 8.79 7.59 10.60
C GLY A 176 7.34 7.26 10.98
N GLY A 177 7.06 6.00 11.33
CA GLY A 177 5.73 5.56 11.73
C GLY A 177 4.75 5.44 10.56
N ALA A 178 3.47 5.30 10.91
CA ALA A 178 2.38 5.21 9.95
C ALA A 178 2.33 6.37 8.94
N PRO A 179 2.57 7.64 9.31
CA PRO A 179 2.56 8.74 8.35
C PRO A 179 3.53 8.56 7.19
N LEU A 180 4.74 8.10 7.45
CA LEU A 180 5.74 7.90 6.40
C LEU A 180 5.42 6.67 5.54
N ALA A 181 4.91 5.60 6.13
CA ALA A 181 4.44 4.43 5.40
C ALA A 181 3.27 4.76 4.46
N LEU A 182 2.30 5.55 4.91
CA LEU A 182 1.18 5.99 4.07
C LEU A 182 1.61 6.96 2.97
N ALA A 183 2.60 7.82 3.22
CA ALA A 183 3.20 8.67 2.18
C ALA A 183 3.89 7.82 1.11
N TYR A 184 4.61 6.78 1.48
CA TYR A 184 5.16 5.79 0.55
C TYR A 184 4.04 5.11 -0.27
N LYS A 185 2.97 4.63 0.39
CA LYS A 185 1.82 4.03 -0.30
C LYS A 185 1.18 4.99 -1.31
N ALA A 186 1.15 6.29 -1.02
CA ALA A 186 0.63 7.29 -1.94
C ALA A 186 1.46 7.39 -3.23
N VAL A 187 2.79 7.30 -3.12
CA VAL A 187 3.70 7.25 -4.28
C VAL A 187 3.48 5.97 -5.08
N ASN A 188 3.50 4.82 -4.40
CA ASN A 188 3.34 3.51 -5.03
C ASN A 188 1.99 3.40 -5.76
N THR A 189 0.89 3.83 -5.13
CA THR A 189 -0.45 3.84 -5.75
C THR A 189 -0.50 4.71 -7.02
N LYS A 190 0.26 5.81 -7.07
CA LYS A 190 0.34 6.66 -8.26
C LYS A 190 1.10 5.95 -9.39
N ILE A 191 2.23 5.33 -9.09
CA ILE A 191 3.04 4.62 -10.08
C ILE A 191 2.24 3.47 -10.68
N GLY A 192 1.61 2.63 -9.85
CA GLY A 192 0.80 1.49 -10.30
C GLY A 192 -0.44 1.85 -11.12
N ARG A 193 -0.84 3.13 -11.16
CA ARG A 193 -1.92 3.62 -12.04
C ARG A 193 -1.42 4.25 -13.34
N ALA A 194 -0.14 4.53 -13.43
CA ALA A 194 0.49 5.13 -14.61
C ALA A 194 1.06 4.08 -15.57
N SER A 195 1.22 2.85 -15.10
CA SER A 195 1.57 1.64 -15.88
C SER A 195 0.31 0.93 -16.36
#